data_930b0aa978502cda4e07c0b369b02bbd
#
_entry.id   930b0aa978502cda4e07c0b369b02bbd
#
_cell.length_a   1.000
_cell.length_b   1.000
_cell.length_c   1.000
_cell.angle_alpha   90.00
_cell.angle_beta   90.00
_cell.angle_gamma   90.00
#
_symmetry.space_group_name_H-M   'P 1'
#
loop_
_entity.id
_entity.type
_entity.pdbx_description
1 polymer ?
#
loop_
_entity_poly.entity_id
_entity_poly.type
_entity_poly.pdbx_seq_one_letter_code
_entity_poly.pdbx_strand_id
1 'polypeptide(L)'
;MKKISILTLVLLFLSSLCLAEENNNFKHDNNNQQKSVLLKSGSIDPNGILLSVSVEGMVCDFCAQAIEKVFMKKKEVAGIKINLDNQNVTIALKENNDIDNKILEKLFLNAGYNITSIDRNKF
;
A
#
# COMPACT_ATOMS: atom_id res chain seq x y z
N MET A 1 -39.83 -1.58 -51.27
CA MET A 1 -38.95 -0.66 -50.55
C MET A 1 -39.36 -0.66 -49.09
N LYS A 2 -38.65 -1.41 -48.25
CA LYS A 2 -38.99 -1.53 -46.85
C LYS A 2 -38.34 -0.36 -46.11
N LYS A 3 -39.14 0.60 -45.67
CA LYS A 3 -38.71 1.65 -44.75
C LYS A 3 -38.50 1.00 -43.39
N ILE A 4 -37.28 0.54 -43.13
CA ILE A 4 -36.90 0.12 -41.79
C ILE A 4 -36.84 1.38 -40.93
N SER A 5 -37.81 1.47 -40.03
CA SER A 5 -37.96 2.61 -39.15
C SER A 5 -36.70 2.78 -38.31
N ILE A 6 -36.12 3.97 -38.39
CA ILE A 6 -34.93 4.38 -37.61
C ILE A 6 -35.13 4.12 -36.10
N LEU A 7 -36.42 4.08 -35.70
CA LEU A 7 -36.82 3.80 -34.32
C LEU A 7 -36.43 2.39 -33.85
N THR A 8 -36.42 1.37 -34.73
CA THR A 8 -36.04 0.00 -34.39
C THR A 8 -34.52 -0.15 -34.28
N LEU A 9 -33.76 0.65 -35.02
CA LEU A 9 -32.30 0.66 -34.95
C LEU A 9 -31.79 1.29 -33.63
N VAL A 10 -32.50 2.33 -33.16
CA VAL A 10 -32.17 2.99 -31.88
C VAL A 10 -32.47 2.09 -30.68
N LEU A 11 -33.52 1.27 -30.76
CA LEU A 11 -33.89 0.34 -29.69
C LEU A 11 -32.89 -0.83 -29.57
N LEU A 12 -32.23 -1.22 -30.66
CA LEU A 12 -31.20 -2.25 -30.66
C LEU A 12 -29.85 -1.73 -30.13
N PHE A 13 -29.61 -0.42 -30.19
CA PHE A 13 -28.37 0.19 -29.64
C PHE A 13 -28.43 0.45 -28.14
N LEU A 14 -29.65 0.53 -27.58
CA LEU A 14 -29.83 0.76 -26.13
C LEU A 14 -29.69 -0.52 -25.27
N SER A 15 -29.69 -1.69 -25.89
CA SER A 15 -29.53 -2.96 -25.14
C SER A 15 -28.06 -3.41 -24.94
N SER A 16 -27.11 -2.65 -25.48
CA SER A 16 -25.67 -3.01 -25.40
C SER A 16 -24.88 -2.22 -24.33
N LEU A 17 -25.58 -1.49 -23.46
CA LEU A 17 -24.89 -0.67 -22.40
C LEU A 17 -25.24 -1.15 -21.00
N CYS A 18 -25.12 -2.47 -20.74
CA CYS A 18 -25.26 -2.95 -19.39
C CYS A 18 -24.49 -4.27 -19.22
N LEU A 19 -23.15 -4.22 -19.30
CA LEU A 19 -22.24 -5.24 -18.76
C LEU A 19 -20.89 -4.58 -18.45
N ALA A 20 -20.91 -3.62 -17.52
CA ALA A 20 -19.75 -3.34 -16.69
C ALA A 20 -19.94 -4.18 -15.43
N GLU A 21 -19.64 -5.43 -15.51
CA GLU A 21 -19.47 -6.31 -14.36
C GLU A 21 -18.14 -5.95 -13.71
N GLU A 22 -18.23 -5.05 -12.77
CA GLU A 22 -17.16 -4.78 -11.80
C GLU A 22 -17.09 -6.00 -10.90
N ASN A 23 -16.22 -6.95 -11.27
CA ASN A 23 -15.90 -8.12 -10.47
C ASN A 23 -15.08 -7.65 -9.24
N ASN A 24 -15.74 -7.03 -8.29
CA ASN A 24 -15.28 -6.93 -6.92
C ASN A 24 -15.41 -8.31 -6.28
N ASN A 25 -14.49 -9.20 -6.63
CA ASN A 25 -14.33 -10.48 -5.94
C ASN A 25 -13.71 -10.20 -4.56
N PHE A 26 -14.52 -9.63 -3.70
CA PHE A 26 -14.22 -9.55 -2.27
C PHE A 26 -14.45 -10.95 -1.70
N LYS A 27 -13.45 -11.82 -1.84
CA LYS A 27 -13.43 -13.11 -1.19
C LYS A 27 -13.32 -12.87 0.31
N HIS A 28 -14.46 -12.95 0.96
CA HIS A 28 -14.56 -13.00 2.41
C HIS A 28 -14.17 -14.41 2.87
N ASP A 29 -12.88 -14.66 2.98
CA ASP A 29 -12.38 -15.87 3.62
C ASP A 29 -12.51 -15.68 5.14
N ASN A 30 -13.62 -16.22 5.67
CA ASN A 30 -13.79 -16.47 7.09
C ASN A 30 -12.84 -17.62 7.52
N ASN A 31 -11.56 -17.32 7.64
CA ASN A 31 -10.64 -18.12 8.44
C ASN A 31 -10.26 -17.30 9.66
N ASN A 32 -10.71 -17.79 10.81
CA ASN A 32 -10.43 -17.33 12.17
C ASN A 32 -8.94 -17.58 12.51
N GLN A 33 -8.03 -16.95 11.73
CA GLN A 33 -6.63 -16.78 12.08
C GLN A 33 -6.45 -15.28 12.32
N GLN A 34 -5.91 -14.95 13.46
CA GLN A 34 -5.44 -13.65 13.86
C GLN A 34 -4.74 -12.99 12.67
N LYS A 35 -5.51 -12.19 11.92
CA LYS A 35 -5.04 -11.55 10.70
C LYS A 35 -4.12 -10.42 11.13
N SER A 36 -2.83 -10.70 11.15
CA SER A 36 -1.82 -9.65 11.24
C SER A 36 -2.12 -8.61 10.16
N VAL A 37 -2.41 -7.41 10.56
CA VAL A 37 -2.67 -6.32 9.62
C VAL A 37 -1.35 -5.94 8.99
N LEU A 38 -1.15 -6.46 7.79
CA LEU A 38 0.04 -6.27 6.99
C LEU A 38 -0.28 -5.31 5.85
N LEU A 39 0.16 -4.07 5.97
CA LEU A 39 0.13 -3.11 4.87
C LEU A 39 1.43 -3.21 4.06
N LYS A 40 1.31 -3.33 2.74
CA LYS A 40 2.45 -3.42 1.83
C LYS A 40 2.23 -2.53 0.62
N SER A 41 3.19 -1.66 0.32
CA SER A 41 3.20 -0.79 -0.86
C SER A 41 4.58 -0.77 -1.53
N GLY A 42 4.58 -0.65 -2.85
CA GLY A 42 5.80 -0.62 -3.64
C GLY A 42 6.45 -1.98 -3.83
N SER A 43 7.74 -1.98 -4.14
CA SER A 43 8.55 -3.17 -4.42
C SER A 43 9.82 -3.18 -3.57
N ILE A 44 10.43 -4.34 -3.43
CA ILE A 44 11.76 -4.48 -2.81
C ILE A 44 12.78 -4.42 -3.93
N ASP A 45 13.74 -3.51 -3.82
CA ASP A 45 14.90 -3.46 -4.70
C ASP A 45 15.97 -4.44 -4.16
N PRO A 46 16.36 -5.47 -4.92
CA PRO A 46 17.31 -6.48 -4.45
C PRO A 46 18.71 -5.91 -4.20
N ASN A 47 19.04 -4.77 -4.78
CA ASN A 47 20.34 -4.09 -4.60
C ASN A 47 20.27 -2.94 -3.58
N GLY A 48 19.09 -2.71 -3.00
CA GLY A 48 18.86 -1.64 -2.06
C GLY A 48 19.18 -2.03 -0.61
N ILE A 49 18.93 -1.09 0.29
CA ILE A 49 19.03 -1.30 1.74
C ILE A 49 17.65 -1.57 2.29
N LEU A 50 17.53 -2.56 3.15
CA LEU A 50 16.32 -2.85 3.90
C LEU A 50 16.45 -2.30 5.32
N LEU A 51 15.59 -1.36 5.67
CA LEU A 51 15.50 -0.81 7.02
C LEU A 51 14.36 -1.50 7.76
N SER A 52 14.63 -2.08 8.89
CA SER A 52 13.62 -2.60 9.83
C SER A 52 13.55 -1.66 11.03
N VAL A 53 12.39 -1.00 11.17
CA VAL A 53 12.18 0.02 12.22
C VAL A 53 11.09 -0.46 13.15
N SER A 54 11.43 -0.62 14.42
CA SER A 54 10.45 -0.89 15.47
C SER A 54 9.89 0.43 15.99
N VAL A 55 8.58 0.50 16.12
CA VAL A 55 7.84 1.74 16.41
C VAL A 55 6.89 1.49 17.57
N GLU A 56 6.84 2.40 18.53
CA GLU A 56 5.93 2.30 19.67
C GLU A 56 4.57 2.95 19.39
N GLY A 57 3.49 2.28 19.81
CA GLY A 57 2.12 2.84 19.79
C GLY A 57 1.40 2.75 18.42
N MET A 58 1.94 2.02 17.45
CA MET A 58 1.33 1.83 16.14
C MET A 58 0.34 0.66 16.18
N VAL A 59 -0.92 0.96 16.49
CA VAL A 59 -1.96 -0.07 16.70
C VAL A 59 -3.18 0.03 15.78
N CYS A 60 -3.21 1.00 14.85
CA CYS A 60 -4.36 1.20 13.97
C CYS A 60 -3.99 1.26 12.49
N ASP A 61 -4.91 0.80 11.63
CA ASP A 61 -4.73 0.76 10.18
C ASP A 61 -4.52 2.16 9.57
N PHE A 62 -5.22 3.16 10.06
CA PHE A 62 -5.06 4.55 9.58
C PHE A 62 -3.69 5.11 9.92
N CYS A 63 -3.12 4.68 11.03
CA CYS A 63 -1.77 5.03 11.46
C CYS A 63 -0.73 4.45 10.48
N ALA A 64 -0.89 3.20 10.11
CA ALA A 64 -0.04 2.53 9.11
C ALA A 64 -0.12 3.25 7.75
N GLN A 65 -1.32 3.63 7.31
CA GLN A 65 -1.51 4.39 6.07
C GLN A 65 -0.86 5.77 6.10
N ALA A 66 -0.85 6.44 7.25
CA ALA A 66 -0.19 7.74 7.40
C ALA A 66 1.32 7.60 7.22
N ILE A 67 1.94 6.60 7.86
CA ILE A 67 3.36 6.28 7.70
C ILE A 67 3.67 5.91 6.24
N GLU A 68 2.88 5.03 5.64
CA GLU A 68 3.02 4.66 4.23
C GLU A 68 3.07 5.89 3.32
N LYS A 69 2.09 6.78 3.44
CA LYS A 69 2.01 8.01 2.63
C LYS A 69 3.22 8.93 2.81
N VAL A 70 3.77 9.01 4.01
CA VAL A 70 4.96 9.83 4.29
C VAL A 70 6.18 9.24 3.59
N PHE A 71 6.39 7.92 3.70
CA PHE A 71 7.57 7.27 3.15
C PHE A 71 7.49 7.06 1.63
N MET A 72 6.33 6.72 1.08
CA MET A 72 6.18 6.53 -0.37
C MET A 72 6.33 7.82 -1.19
N LYS A 73 6.29 8.99 -0.54
CA LYS A 73 6.64 10.26 -1.18
C LYS A 73 8.15 10.51 -1.28
N LYS A 74 8.97 9.73 -0.59
CA LYS A 74 10.42 9.87 -0.62
C LYS A 74 11.00 9.21 -1.86
N LYS A 75 11.90 9.92 -2.54
CA LYS A 75 12.54 9.43 -3.78
C LYS A 75 13.42 8.20 -3.53
N GLU A 76 13.97 8.10 -2.35
CA GLU A 76 14.86 7.06 -1.88
C GLU A 76 14.14 5.74 -1.60
N VAL A 77 12.82 5.79 -1.35
CA VAL A 77 12.00 4.62 -0.97
C VAL A 77 11.49 3.91 -2.20
N ALA A 78 11.76 2.61 -2.28
CA ALA A 78 11.22 1.71 -3.30
C ALA A 78 9.92 1.05 -2.84
N GLY A 79 9.83 0.71 -1.56
CA GLY A 79 8.65 0.08 -0.99
C GLY A 79 8.63 0.11 0.54
N ILE A 80 7.48 -0.18 1.09
CA ILE A 80 7.25 -0.23 2.53
C ILE A 80 6.33 -1.39 2.89
N LYS A 81 6.60 -2.02 4.02
CA LYS A 81 5.79 -3.06 4.62
C LYS A 81 5.59 -2.73 6.09
N ILE A 82 4.35 -2.68 6.54
CA ILE A 82 4.00 -2.34 7.91
C ILE A 82 3.28 -3.53 8.54
N ASN A 83 3.78 -3.96 9.68
CA ASN A 83 3.18 -5.02 10.49
C ASN A 83 2.73 -4.41 11.81
N LEU A 84 1.42 -4.34 12.03
CA LEU A 84 0.83 -3.76 13.23
C LEU A 84 0.98 -4.66 14.45
N ASP A 85 0.96 -5.97 14.29
CA ASP A 85 1.08 -6.92 15.41
C ASP A 85 2.44 -6.81 16.10
N ASN A 86 3.50 -6.67 15.29
CA ASN A 86 4.87 -6.56 15.77
C ASN A 86 5.32 -5.09 15.90
N GLN A 87 4.45 -4.14 15.57
CA GLN A 87 4.77 -2.72 15.54
C GLN A 87 6.08 -2.43 14.77
N ASN A 88 6.23 -3.08 13.62
CA ASN A 88 7.43 -3.00 12.80
C ASN A 88 7.12 -2.44 11.41
N VAL A 89 7.99 -1.55 10.96
CA VAL A 89 7.96 -0.95 9.63
C VAL A 89 9.23 -1.35 8.88
N THR A 90 9.07 -2.11 7.83
CA THR A 90 10.17 -2.46 6.92
C THR A 90 10.15 -1.51 5.73
N ILE A 91 11.22 -0.77 5.50
CA ILE A 91 11.37 0.19 4.42
C ILE A 91 12.44 -0.32 3.47
N ALA A 92 12.07 -0.55 2.22
CA ALA A 92 13.00 -0.90 1.16
C ALA A 92 13.47 0.38 0.47
N LEU A 93 14.77 0.65 0.50
CA LEU A 93 15.38 1.76 -0.23
C LEU A 93 15.82 1.31 -1.61
N LYS A 94 15.87 2.24 -2.54
CA LYS A 94 16.42 2.01 -3.89
C LYS A 94 17.92 1.84 -3.82
N GLU A 95 18.49 1.18 -4.83
CA GLU A 95 19.93 1.06 -5.00
C GLU A 95 20.63 2.43 -4.88
N ASN A 96 21.77 2.45 -4.19
CA ASN A 96 22.59 3.64 -3.93
C ASN A 96 21.89 4.79 -3.19
N ASN A 97 20.76 4.50 -2.53
CA ASN A 97 20.09 5.45 -1.67
C ASN A 97 20.13 4.99 -0.21
N ASP A 98 20.23 5.96 0.71
CA ASP A 98 20.12 5.74 2.14
C ASP A 98 19.39 6.91 2.81
N ILE A 99 18.79 6.64 3.95
CA ILE A 99 18.15 7.65 4.79
C ILE A 99 18.81 7.63 6.16
N ASP A 100 19.35 8.76 6.58
CA ASP A 100 19.99 8.91 7.89
C ASP A 100 19.00 8.64 9.03
N ASN A 101 19.48 8.05 10.13
CA ASN A 101 18.65 7.73 11.30
C ASN A 101 17.93 8.96 11.85
N LYS A 102 18.59 10.11 11.89
CA LYS A 102 17.98 11.36 12.38
C LYS A 102 16.81 11.80 11.49
N ILE A 103 16.91 11.55 10.19
CA ILE A 103 15.81 11.84 9.25
C ILE A 103 14.67 10.85 9.48
N LEU A 104 14.97 9.56 9.67
CA LEU A 104 13.97 8.54 10.00
C LEU A 104 13.23 8.90 11.30
N GLU A 105 13.96 9.19 12.38
CA GLU A 105 13.38 9.60 13.66
C GLU A 105 12.43 10.81 13.50
N LYS A 106 12.88 11.83 12.75
CA LYS A 106 12.06 13.01 12.49
C LYS A 106 10.79 12.69 11.67
N LEU A 107 10.88 11.78 10.70
CA LEU A 107 9.73 11.39 9.88
C LEU A 107 8.68 10.63 10.71
N PHE A 108 9.13 9.70 11.55
CA PHE A 108 8.24 8.96 12.44
C PHE A 108 7.66 9.85 13.54
N LEU A 109 8.47 10.74 14.11
CA LEU A 109 8.00 11.70 15.11
C LEU A 109 6.95 12.66 14.54
N ASN A 110 7.12 13.12 13.29
CA ASN A 110 6.14 13.95 12.60
C ASN A 110 4.83 13.18 12.30
N ALA A 111 4.90 11.87 12.17
CA ALA A 111 3.73 11.00 12.06
C ALA A 111 3.10 10.64 13.43
N GLY A 112 3.70 11.11 14.54
CA GLY A 112 3.21 10.88 15.90
C GLY A 112 3.75 9.63 16.59
N TYR A 113 4.89 9.06 16.11
CA TYR A 113 5.46 7.81 16.61
C TYR A 113 6.90 7.95 17.05
N ASN A 114 7.26 7.18 18.07
CA ASN A 114 8.63 7.05 18.53
C ASN A 114 9.26 5.76 17.98
N ILE A 115 10.50 5.84 17.53
CA ILE A 115 11.27 4.68 17.11
C ILE A 115 11.93 4.08 18.36
N THR A 116 11.86 2.75 18.48
CA THR A 116 12.53 1.98 19.54
C THR A 116 13.81 1.32 19.05
N SER A 117 13.85 0.89 17.78
CA SER A 117 15.07 0.35 17.16
C SER A 117 15.09 0.55 15.65
N ILE A 118 16.28 0.61 15.08
CA ILE A 118 16.50 0.66 13.63
C ILE A 118 17.59 -0.36 13.29
N ASP A 119 17.23 -1.33 12.46
CA ASP A 119 18.14 -2.32 11.90
C ASP A 119 18.31 -2.10 10.40
N ARG A 120 19.55 -2.19 9.92
CA ARG A 120 19.93 -2.01 8.52
C ARG A 120 20.51 -3.29 7.95
N ASN A 121 19.86 -3.84 6.93
CA ASN A 121 20.33 -5.02 6.24
C ASN A 121 20.58 -4.67 4.77
N LYS A 122 21.74 -5.06 4.27
CA LYS A 122 22.04 -5.09 2.82
C LYS A 122 21.76 -6.51 2.34
N PHE A 123 21.10 -6.62 1.18
CA PHE A 123 20.96 -7.90 0.49
C PHE A 123 22.29 -8.37 -0.10
#